data_54d6a36ca03634dfa5f0e0efadeb5d37
#
_entry.id   54d6a36ca03634dfa5f0e0efadeb5d37
#
_cell.length_a   1.000
_cell.length_b   1.000
_cell.length_c   1.000
_cell.angle_alpha   90.00
_cell.angle_beta   90.00
_cell.angle_gamma   90.00
#
_symmetry.space_group_name_H-M   'P 1'
#
loop_
_entity.id
_entity.type
_entity.pdbx_description
1 polymer ?
#
loop_
_entity_poly.entity_id
_entity_poly.type
_entity_poly.pdbx_seq_one_letter_code
_entity_poly.pdbx_strand_id
1 'polypeptide(L)'
;MTFCGRDPSLLRQVRELFESPYYSVSLSTDVRGVECAVALKNAYALGVTLAVGLSYAREGREIEHYNSEAALFGQATAEMTALLRLFGGGDDCLPLGIGDLYVTVFGGRTRRLGILLGRGMTAAEALKELNGVTLESTVITVRMCEAVRALEDAGRLPRGSFPLLAHVGALLEGGEPRPVPWKSFEAERF
;
A
#
# COMPACT_ATOMS: atom_id res chain seq x y z
N MET A 1 -11.27 -2.94 15.40
CA MET A 1 -11.75 -1.91 14.44
C MET A 1 -11.46 -0.52 14.99
N THR A 2 -11.20 0.49 14.12
CA THR A 2 -11.03 1.88 14.56
C THR A 2 -12.12 2.75 13.95
N PHE A 3 -12.81 3.52 14.80
CA PHE A 3 -13.69 4.60 14.36
C PHE A 3 -12.95 5.93 14.46
N CYS A 4 -13.08 6.75 13.45
CA CYS A 4 -12.48 8.09 13.45
C CYS A 4 -13.54 9.17 13.20
N GLY A 5 -13.34 10.33 13.81
CA GLY A 5 -14.24 11.46 13.69
C GLY A 5 -13.79 12.64 14.52
N ARG A 6 -14.38 13.81 14.26
CA ARG A 6 -13.97 15.06 14.92
C ARG A 6 -14.56 15.23 16.33
N ASP A 7 -15.63 14.52 16.66
CA ASP A 7 -16.31 14.63 17.94
C ASP A 7 -16.01 13.42 18.85
N PRO A 8 -15.17 13.58 19.90
CA PRO A 8 -14.84 12.50 20.81
C PRO A 8 -16.06 11.98 21.60
N SER A 9 -17.09 12.79 21.80
CA SER A 9 -18.29 12.37 22.53
C SER A 9 -19.10 11.39 21.67
N LEU A 10 -19.32 11.74 20.40
CA LEU A 10 -19.96 10.85 19.45
C LEU A 10 -19.18 9.54 19.25
N LEU A 11 -17.85 9.63 19.17
CA LEU A 11 -17.00 8.44 19.03
C LEU A 11 -17.16 7.48 20.21
N ARG A 12 -17.26 8.00 21.44
CA ARG A 12 -17.51 7.16 22.64
C ARG A 12 -18.86 6.47 22.56
N GLN A 13 -19.92 7.18 22.18
CA GLN A 13 -21.26 6.60 22.00
C GLN A 13 -21.24 5.49 20.94
N VAL A 14 -20.57 5.72 19.81
CA VAL A 14 -20.43 4.71 18.76
C VAL A 14 -19.67 3.49 19.28
N ARG A 15 -18.59 3.68 20.06
CA ARG A 15 -17.88 2.55 20.69
C ARG A 15 -18.79 1.71 21.56
N GLU A 16 -19.59 2.33 22.44
CA GLU A 16 -20.52 1.64 23.32
C GLU A 16 -21.54 0.77 22.57
N LEU A 17 -21.91 1.17 21.35
CA LEU A 17 -22.83 0.40 20.49
C LEU A 17 -22.19 -0.84 19.85
N PHE A 18 -20.88 -0.79 19.56
CA PHE A 18 -20.20 -1.82 18.76
C PHE A 18 -19.25 -2.70 19.58
N GLU A 19 -18.76 -2.21 20.73
CA GLU A 19 -17.80 -2.96 21.54
C GLU A 19 -18.45 -4.19 22.17
N SER A 20 -17.73 -5.30 22.13
CA SER A 20 -18.17 -6.56 22.72
C SER A 20 -16.95 -7.38 23.18
N PRO A 21 -17.10 -8.49 23.94
CA PRO A 21 -15.98 -9.35 24.29
C PRO A 21 -15.17 -9.88 23.08
N TYR A 22 -15.77 -9.86 21.90
CA TYR A 22 -15.15 -10.36 20.66
C TYR A 22 -14.83 -9.25 19.65
N TYR A 23 -15.17 -8.00 19.94
CA TYR A 23 -15.02 -6.89 19.02
C TYR A 23 -14.51 -5.64 19.71
N SER A 24 -13.20 -5.46 19.66
CA SER A 24 -12.55 -4.31 20.27
C SER A 24 -12.62 -3.09 19.36
N VAL A 25 -12.93 -1.94 19.94
CA VAL A 25 -13.05 -0.66 19.24
C VAL A 25 -12.03 0.34 19.73
N SER A 26 -11.19 0.82 18.83
CA SER A 26 -10.30 1.97 19.04
C SER A 26 -10.93 3.24 18.48
N LEU A 27 -10.58 4.38 19.04
CA LEU A 27 -11.10 5.69 18.61
C LEU A 27 -9.94 6.60 18.20
N SER A 28 -10.14 7.38 17.16
CA SER A 28 -9.17 8.41 16.74
C SER A 28 -9.89 9.69 16.33
N THR A 29 -9.32 10.83 16.69
CA THR A 29 -9.75 12.14 16.17
C THR A 29 -8.92 12.58 14.96
N ASP A 30 -7.86 11.87 14.64
CA ASP A 30 -7.07 12.11 13.43
C ASP A 30 -7.69 11.43 12.21
N VAL A 31 -8.78 12.01 11.72
CA VAL A 31 -9.48 11.51 10.51
C VAL A 31 -8.55 11.44 9.32
N ARG A 32 -7.71 12.46 9.13
CA ARG A 32 -6.77 12.52 8.00
C ARG A 32 -5.74 11.39 8.07
N GLY A 33 -5.15 11.18 9.25
CA GLY A 33 -4.17 10.12 9.46
C GLY A 33 -4.76 8.74 9.23
N VAL A 34 -5.95 8.46 9.78
CA VAL A 34 -6.63 7.17 9.59
C VAL A 34 -6.97 6.92 8.13
N GLU A 35 -7.58 7.88 7.44
CA GLU A 35 -7.94 7.73 6.02
C GLU A 35 -6.70 7.57 5.14
N CYS A 36 -5.64 8.34 5.39
CA CYS A 36 -4.38 8.24 4.66
C CYS A 36 -3.74 6.86 4.87
N ALA A 37 -3.62 6.38 6.11
CA ALA A 37 -3.03 5.10 6.43
C ALA A 37 -3.77 3.93 5.75
N VAL A 38 -5.10 3.95 5.78
CA VAL A 38 -5.95 2.92 5.16
C VAL A 38 -5.92 3.00 3.63
N ALA A 39 -5.85 4.20 3.04
CA ALA A 39 -5.73 4.35 1.59
C ALA A 39 -4.39 3.81 1.08
N LEU A 40 -3.29 4.17 1.74
CA LEU A 40 -1.93 3.77 1.36
C LEU A 40 -1.74 2.25 1.33
N LYS A 41 -2.36 1.49 2.25
CA LYS A 41 -2.25 0.03 2.26
C LYS A 41 -2.59 -0.61 0.92
N ASN A 42 -3.60 -0.07 0.22
CA ASN A 42 -4.04 -0.61 -1.06
C ASN A 42 -3.00 -0.44 -2.17
N ALA A 43 -2.30 0.70 -2.19
CA ALA A 43 -1.21 0.93 -3.13
C ALA A 43 -0.03 0.00 -2.85
N TYR A 44 0.37 -0.11 -1.57
CA TYR A 44 1.54 -0.89 -1.19
C TYR A 44 1.31 -2.41 -1.19
N ALA A 45 0.07 -2.87 -1.00
CA ALA A 45 -0.25 -4.29 -1.15
C ALA A 45 0.06 -4.81 -2.58
N LEU A 46 -0.12 -3.98 -3.62
CA LEU A 46 0.33 -4.32 -4.97
C LEU A 46 1.85 -4.55 -4.99
N GLY A 47 2.62 -3.63 -4.41
CA GLY A 47 4.08 -3.72 -4.37
C GLY A 47 4.59 -4.97 -3.65
N VAL A 48 4.05 -5.29 -2.49
CA VAL A 48 4.45 -6.47 -1.71
C VAL A 48 4.17 -7.75 -2.46
N THR A 49 3.00 -7.86 -3.08
CA THR A 49 2.55 -9.09 -3.74
C THR A 49 3.20 -9.33 -5.11
N LEU A 50 3.95 -8.36 -5.64
CA LEU A 50 4.84 -8.57 -6.80
C LEU A 50 5.81 -9.73 -6.57
N ALA A 51 6.32 -9.91 -5.34
CA ALA A 51 7.29 -10.96 -5.01
C ALA A 51 6.77 -12.36 -5.35
N VAL A 52 5.50 -12.64 -5.08
CA VAL A 52 4.86 -13.93 -5.39
C VAL A 52 4.81 -14.15 -6.91
N GLY A 53 4.47 -13.12 -7.68
CA GLY A 53 4.44 -13.18 -9.14
C GLY A 53 5.84 -13.36 -9.75
N LEU A 54 6.85 -12.70 -9.20
CA LEU A 54 8.24 -12.84 -9.62
C LEU A 54 8.78 -14.27 -9.43
N SER A 55 8.40 -14.95 -8.35
CA SER A 55 8.78 -16.34 -8.16
C SER A 55 8.13 -17.24 -9.19
N TYR A 56 6.87 -17.01 -9.53
CA TYR A 56 6.21 -17.74 -10.61
C TYR A 56 6.94 -17.57 -11.95
N ALA A 57 7.34 -16.35 -12.31
CA ALA A 57 8.08 -16.08 -13.54
C ALA A 57 9.43 -16.80 -13.61
N ARG A 58 10.09 -17.04 -12.47
CA ARG A 58 11.37 -17.74 -12.39
C ARG A 58 11.25 -19.25 -12.37
N GLU A 59 10.26 -19.78 -11.66
CA GLU A 59 10.20 -21.18 -11.27
C GLU A 59 9.01 -21.94 -11.88
N GLY A 60 8.16 -21.24 -12.67
CA GLY A 60 6.98 -21.81 -13.33
C GLY A 60 5.84 -22.17 -12.38
N ARG A 61 5.95 -21.84 -11.10
CA ARG A 61 4.94 -22.05 -10.07
C ARG A 61 4.98 -20.94 -9.02
N GLU A 62 3.87 -20.73 -8.32
CA GLU A 62 3.82 -19.84 -7.18
C GLU A 62 4.56 -20.46 -5.99
N ILE A 63 5.67 -19.80 -5.62
CA ILE A 63 6.41 -20.12 -4.40
C ILE A 63 6.48 -18.84 -3.59
N GLU A 64 6.13 -18.93 -2.32
CA GLU A 64 6.27 -17.81 -1.40
C GLU A 64 7.74 -17.68 -0.99
N HIS A 65 8.39 -16.65 -1.50
CA HIS A 65 9.73 -16.24 -1.09
C HIS A 65 9.62 -15.20 0.03
N TYR A 66 9.39 -15.66 1.25
CA TYR A 66 9.13 -14.81 2.42
C TYR A 66 10.16 -13.71 2.63
N ASN A 67 11.43 -13.94 2.33
CA ASN A 67 12.46 -12.89 2.44
C ASN A 67 12.23 -11.74 1.46
N SER A 68 11.83 -12.04 0.23
CA SER A 68 11.51 -11.00 -0.78
C SER A 68 10.23 -10.27 -0.42
N GLU A 69 9.22 -10.99 0.05
CA GLU A 69 7.98 -10.39 0.52
C GLU A 69 8.22 -9.51 1.75
N ALA A 70 9.01 -10.00 2.72
CA ALA A 70 9.38 -9.23 3.90
C ALA A 70 10.17 -7.96 3.55
N ALA A 71 11.08 -8.02 2.57
CA ALA A 71 11.81 -6.85 2.11
C ALA A 71 10.89 -5.81 1.47
N LEU A 72 9.96 -6.23 0.61
CA LEU A 72 8.95 -5.32 0.03
C LEU A 72 7.98 -4.79 1.07
N PHE A 73 7.58 -5.61 2.05
CA PHE A 73 6.74 -5.17 3.16
C PHE A 73 7.47 -4.14 4.03
N GLY A 74 8.75 -4.36 4.33
CA GLY A 74 9.58 -3.41 5.06
C GLY A 74 9.70 -2.07 4.33
N GLN A 75 9.96 -2.11 3.01
CA GLN A 75 9.98 -0.90 2.18
C GLN A 75 8.61 -0.21 2.13
N ALA A 76 7.54 -0.97 1.97
CA ALA A 76 6.17 -0.46 1.98
C ALA A 76 5.87 0.29 3.29
N THR A 77 6.21 -0.30 4.44
CA THR A 77 5.99 0.34 5.75
C THR A 77 6.82 1.60 5.94
N ALA A 78 8.06 1.62 5.45
CA ALA A 78 8.92 2.81 5.50
C ALA A 78 8.33 3.96 4.64
N GLU A 79 7.91 3.66 3.41
CA GLU A 79 7.28 4.65 2.53
C GLU A 79 5.92 5.11 3.06
N MET A 80 5.08 4.20 3.59
CA MET A 80 3.81 4.55 4.23
C MET A 80 4.00 5.50 5.41
N THR A 81 5.03 5.26 6.24
CA THR A 81 5.35 6.14 7.37
C THR A 81 5.71 7.54 6.89
N ALA A 82 6.57 7.63 5.89
CA ALA A 82 7.01 8.92 5.36
C ALA A 82 5.85 9.68 4.69
N LEU A 83 5.01 9.00 3.91
CA LEU A 83 3.83 9.60 3.28
C LEU A 83 2.77 10.03 4.30
N LEU A 84 2.51 9.22 5.33
CA LEU A 84 1.57 9.57 6.38
C LEU A 84 1.96 10.90 7.05
N ARG A 85 3.24 11.03 7.43
CA ARG A 85 3.79 12.26 8.00
C ARG A 85 3.75 13.43 7.03
N LEU A 86 4.09 13.20 5.76
CA LEU A 86 4.06 14.22 4.71
C LEU A 86 2.66 14.80 4.51
N PHE A 87 1.63 13.97 4.64
CA PHE A 87 0.23 14.40 4.54
C PHE A 87 -0.37 14.87 5.87
N GLY A 88 0.42 14.93 6.93
CA GLY A 88 0.04 15.49 8.24
C GLY A 88 -0.81 14.55 9.09
N GLY A 89 -0.71 13.25 8.88
CA GLY A 89 -1.25 12.23 9.77
C GLY A 89 -0.32 11.94 10.95
N GLY A 90 -0.89 11.58 12.08
CA GLY A 90 -0.13 11.18 13.28
C GLY A 90 0.45 9.77 13.18
N ASP A 91 1.59 9.56 13.84
CA ASP A 91 2.28 8.26 13.85
C ASP A 91 1.44 7.15 14.51
N ASP A 92 0.51 7.49 15.37
CA ASP A 92 -0.44 6.58 16.01
C ASP A 92 -1.44 5.96 15.02
N CYS A 93 -1.61 6.55 13.84
CA CYS A 93 -2.41 5.98 12.76
C CYS A 93 -1.66 4.92 11.95
N LEU A 94 -0.33 4.87 12.04
CA LEU A 94 0.50 3.96 11.25
C LEU A 94 0.20 2.47 11.52
N PRO A 95 0.04 2.00 12.79
CA PRO A 95 -0.30 0.61 13.06
C PRO A 95 -1.60 0.14 12.40
N LEU A 96 -2.55 1.06 12.17
CA LEU A 96 -3.81 0.75 11.48
C LEU A 96 -3.57 0.41 10.02
N GLY A 97 -2.79 1.25 9.32
CA GLY A 97 -2.44 1.03 7.92
C GLY A 97 -1.57 -0.20 7.72
N ILE A 98 -0.59 -0.43 8.60
CA ILE A 98 0.30 -1.61 8.53
C ILE A 98 -0.47 -2.90 8.81
N GLY A 99 -1.34 -2.92 9.83
CA GLY A 99 -2.17 -4.08 10.13
C GLY A 99 -3.10 -4.44 8.97
N ASP A 100 -3.69 -3.43 8.35
CA ASP A 100 -4.58 -3.60 7.20
C ASP A 100 -3.80 -3.98 5.92
N LEU A 101 -2.58 -3.48 5.73
CA LEU A 101 -1.65 -3.93 4.70
C LEU A 101 -1.35 -5.43 4.87
N TYR A 102 -1.02 -5.85 6.10
CA TYR A 102 -0.74 -7.25 6.40
C TYR A 102 -1.88 -8.17 5.95
N VAL A 103 -3.12 -7.86 6.32
CA VAL A 103 -4.29 -8.65 5.89
C VAL A 103 -4.47 -8.62 4.38
N THR A 104 -4.24 -7.47 3.75
CA THR A 104 -4.47 -7.26 2.30
C THR A 104 -3.49 -8.04 1.43
N VAL A 105 -2.26 -8.28 1.91
CA VAL A 105 -1.26 -9.05 1.15
C VAL A 105 -1.55 -10.55 1.13
N PHE A 106 -2.41 -11.08 1.99
CA PHE A 106 -2.78 -12.50 2.01
C PHE A 106 -4.01 -12.85 1.17
N GLY A 107 -4.78 -11.87 0.69
CA GLY A 107 -6.00 -12.19 -0.04
C GLY A 107 -6.58 -11.05 -0.85
N GLY A 108 -7.64 -11.37 -1.58
CA GLY A 108 -8.41 -10.40 -2.32
C GLY A 108 -7.86 -10.05 -3.72
N ARG A 109 -8.55 -9.12 -4.36
CA ARG A 109 -8.27 -8.73 -5.75
C ARG A 109 -6.97 -7.96 -5.91
N THR A 110 -6.62 -7.14 -4.93
CA THR A 110 -5.35 -6.39 -4.91
C THR A 110 -4.15 -7.34 -4.93
N ARG A 111 -4.16 -8.40 -4.08
CA ARG A 111 -3.15 -9.46 -4.12
C ARG A 111 -3.06 -10.09 -5.52
N ARG A 112 -4.18 -10.49 -6.10
CA ARG A 112 -4.21 -11.12 -7.42
C ARG A 112 -3.63 -10.22 -8.50
N LEU A 113 -3.96 -8.92 -8.49
CA LEU A 113 -3.38 -7.97 -9.43
C LEU A 113 -1.85 -7.86 -9.26
N GLY A 114 -1.36 -7.72 -8.04
CA GLY A 114 0.08 -7.65 -7.78
C GLY A 114 0.83 -8.90 -8.24
N ILE A 115 0.25 -10.10 -8.04
CA ILE A 115 0.83 -11.36 -8.55
C ILE A 115 0.90 -11.36 -10.08
N LEU A 116 -0.17 -10.95 -10.78
CA LEU A 116 -0.20 -10.91 -12.24
C LEU A 116 0.84 -9.93 -12.81
N LEU A 117 0.95 -8.74 -12.21
CA LEU A 117 2.00 -7.77 -12.56
C LEU A 117 3.40 -8.33 -12.30
N GLY A 118 3.60 -9.02 -11.19
CA GLY A 118 4.86 -9.68 -10.84
C GLY A 118 5.23 -10.83 -11.80
N ARG A 119 4.25 -11.49 -12.42
CA ARG A 119 4.45 -12.48 -13.48
C ARG A 119 4.90 -11.86 -14.80
N GLY A 120 4.87 -10.53 -14.91
CA GLY A 120 5.24 -9.82 -16.14
C GLY A 120 4.06 -9.50 -17.04
N MET A 121 2.83 -9.59 -16.56
CA MET A 121 1.67 -9.10 -17.33
C MET A 121 1.62 -7.58 -17.29
N THR A 122 1.18 -6.98 -18.38
CA THR A 122 0.82 -5.56 -18.39
C THR A 122 -0.41 -5.31 -17.52
N ALA A 123 -0.58 -4.07 -17.04
CA ALA A 123 -1.76 -3.71 -16.25
C ALA A 123 -3.08 -3.99 -17.00
N ALA A 124 -3.10 -3.74 -18.32
CA ALA A 124 -4.28 -3.98 -19.14
C ALA A 124 -4.65 -5.47 -19.21
N GLU A 125 -3.66 -6.35 -19.40
CA GLU A 125 -3.86 -7.81 -19.41
C GLU A 125 -4.33 -8.32 -18.05
N ALA A 126 -3.64 -7.89 -16.98
CA ALA A 126 -3.96 -8.29 -15.61
C ALA A 126 -5.37 -7.85 -15.18
N LEU A 127 -5.76 -6.61 -15.50
CA LEU A 127 -7.12 -6.11 -15.23
C LEU A 127 -8.18 -6.84 -16.06
N LYS A 128 -7.89 -7.19 -17.29
CA LYS A 128 -8.79 -8.01 -18.14
C LYS A 128 -9.00 -9.38 -17.51
N GLU A 129 -7.95 -10.04 -17.01
CA GLU A 129 -8.05 -11.32 -16.31
C GLU A 129 -8.90 -11.23 -15.03
N LEU A 130 -8.90 -10.07 -14.39
CA LEU A 130 -9.73 -9.77 -13.21
C LEU A 130 -11.15 -9.28 -13.56
N ASN A 131 -11.64 -9.54 -14.78
CA ASN A 131 -12.96 -9.17 -15.28
C ASN A 131 -13.19 -7.65 -15.40
N GLY A 132 -12.15 -6.87 -15.62
CA GLY A 132 -12.26 -5.42 -15.89
C GLY A 132 -12.80 -4.58 -14.72
N VAL A 133 -12.83 -5.13 -13.51
CA VAL A 133 -13.32 -4.39 -12.33
C VAL A 133 -12.31 -3.34 -11.93
N THR A 134 -12.74 -2.10 -11.84
CA THR A 134 -11.92 -1.02 -11.28
C THR A 134 -11.54 -1.37 -9.84
N LEU A 135 -10.23 -1.43 -9.57
CA LEU A 135 -9.72 -1.70 -8.25
C LEU A 135 -9.35 -0.39 -7.55
N GLU A 136 -9.77 -0.26 -6.31
CA GLU A 136 -9.41 0.88 -5.47
C GLU A 136 -7.88 1.05 -5.38
N SER A 137 -7.15 -0.06 -5.33
CA SER A 137 -5.68 -0.08 -5.32
C SER A 137 -5.05 0.59 -6.55
N THR A 138 -5.63 0.45 -7.75
CA THR A 138 -5.11 1.11 -8.95
C THR A 138 -5.34 2.61 -8.90
N VAL A 139 -6.55 3.01 -8.50
CA VAL A 139 -6.91 4.44 -8.41
C VAL A 139 -6.03 5.16 -7.38
N ILE A 140 -5.89 4.60 -6.18
CA ILE A 140 -5.11 5.23 -5.13
C ILE A 140 -3.62 5.29 -5.48
N THR A 141 -3.07 4.24 -6.09
CA THR A 141 -1.66 4.23 -6.50
C THR A 141 -1.37 5.35 -7.50
N VAL A 142 -2.17 5.48 -8.55
CA VAL A 142 -1.99 6.52 -9.57
C VAL A 142 -2.07 7.92 -8.94
N ARG A 143 -3.10 8.17 -8.14
CA ARG A 143 -3.27 9.46 -7.44
C ARG A 143 -2.11 9.80 -6.52
N MET A 144 -1.59 8.80 -5.81
CA MET A 144 -0.42 8.99 -4.92
C MET A 144 0.84 9.29 -5.71
N CYS A 145 1.07 8.60 -6.84
CA CYS A 145 2.18 8.90 -7.74
C CYS A 145 2.09 10.32 -8.32
N GLU A 146 0.90 10.76 -8.70
CA GLU A 146 0.67 12.14 -9.18
C GLU A 146 0.97 13.18 -8.09
N ALA A 147 0.49 12.95 -6.87
CA ALA A 147 0.74 13.84 -5.74
C ALA A 147 2.24 13.93 -5.38
N VAL A 148 2.94 12.79 -5.35
CA VAL A 148 4.37 12.74 -5.10
C VAL A 148 5.14 13.46 -6.21
N ARG A 149 4.85 13.20 -7.48
CA ARG A 149 5.48 13.89 -8.62
C ARG A 149 5.28 15.43 -8.54
N ALA A 150 4.08 15.87 -8.20
CA ALA A 150 3.82 17.31 -8.04
C ALA A 150 4.64 17.95 -6.91
N LEU A 151 4.88 17.23 -5.81
CA LEU A 151 5.74 17.69 -4.71
C LEU A 151 7.22 17.70 -5.11
N GLU A 152 7.68 16.70 -5.85
CA GLU A 152 9.04 16.63 -6.40
C GLU A 152 9.30 17.76 -7.40
N ASP A 153 8.36 18.03 -8.31
CA ASP A 153 8.47 19.12 -9.30
C ASP A 153 8.44 20.51 -8.65
N ALA A 154 7.72 20.64 -7.54
CA ALA A 154 7.73 21.86 -6.72
C ALA A 154 8.98 22.01 -5.83
N GLY A 155 9.91 21.07 -5.87
CA GLY A 155 11.12 21.07 -5.03
C GLY A 155 10.84 20.87 -3.53
N ARG A 156 9.65 20.39 -3.18
CA ARG A 156 9.23 20.13 -1.79
C ARG A 156 9.61 18.73 -1.31
N LEU A 157 10.00 17.87 -2.24
CA LEU A 157 10.38 16.50 -1.99
C LEU A 157 11.57 16.14 -2.92
N PRO A 158 12.60 15.42 -2.43
CA PRO A 158 13.65 14.91 -3.29
C PRO A 158 13.09 13.91 -4.31
N ARG A 159 13.59 13.96 -5.55
CA ARG A 159 13.16 13.00 -6.58
C ARG A 159 13.52 11.56 -6.19
N GLY A 160 12.56 10.65 -6.41
CA GLY A 160 12.76 9.23 -6.11
C GLY A 160 12.64 8.87 -4.63
N SER A 161 12.02 9.71 -3.80
CA SER A 161 11.82 9.47 -2.37
C SER A 161 10.98 8.21 -2.06
N PHE A 162 10.15 7.77 -3.00
CA PHE A 162 9.23 6.64 -2.84
C PHE A 162 9.40 5.62 -3.97
N PRO A 163 10.52 4.88 -3.98
CA PRO A 163 10.88 4.01 -5.10
C PRO A 163 9.91 2.84 -5.32
N LEU A 164 9.31 2.28 -4.26
CA LEU A 164 8.35 1.21 -4.41
C LEU A 164 7.02 1.73 -4.98
N LEU A 165 6.51 2.85 -4.47
CA LEU A 165 5.33 3.51 -5.01
C LEU A 165 5.51 3.87 -6.49
N ALA A 166 6.63 4.49 -6.84
CA ALA A 166 6.97 4.87 -8.21
C ALA A 166 7.05 3.65 -9.14
N HIS A 167 7.61 2.54 -8.66
CA HIS A 167 7.69 1.29 -9.41
C HIS A 167 6.30 0.72 -9.71
N VAL A 168 5.44 0.62 -8.70
CA VAL A 168 4.06 0.12 -8.87
C VAL A 168 3.26 1.04 -9.79
N GLY A 169 3.40 2.35 -9.63
CA GLY A 169 2.77 3.34 -10.51
C GLY A 169 3.16 3.17 -11.97
N ALA A 170 4.45 3.00 -12.24
CA ALA A 170 4.96 2.78 -13.59
C ALA A 170 4.41 1.49 -14.25
N LEU A 171 4.22 0.41 -13.47
CA LEU A 171 3.57 -0.81 -13.96
C LEU A 171 2.09 -0.57 -14.31
N LEU A 172 1.38 0.23 -13.52
CA LEU A 172 -0.04 0.53 -13.74
C LEU A 172 -0.28 1.51 -14.90
N GLU A 173 0.65 2.42 -15.16
CA GLU A 173 0.58 3.40 -16.25
C GLU A 173 0.86 2.79 -17.65
N GLY A 174 0.93 1.47 -17.75
CA GLY A 174 1.15 0.77 -19.01
C GLY A 174 2.63 0.59 -19.37
N GLY A 175 3.51 0.75 -18.41
CA GLY A 175 4.92 0.43 -18.57
C GLY A 175 5.13 -1.06 -18.84
N GLU A 176 6.21 -1.38 -19.58
CA GLU A 176 6.64 -2.76 -19.72
C GLU A 176 7.01 -3.35 -18.34
N PRO A 177 6.87 -4.67 -18.18
CA PRO A 177 7.32 -5.36 -16.96
C PRO A 177 8.76 -4.99 -16.64
N ARG A 178 9.00 -4.50 -15.42
CA ARG A 178 10.31 -4.03 -14.97
C ARG A 178 10.72 -4.79 -13.72
N PRO A 179 12.02 -5.09 -13.56
CA PRO A 179 12.50 -5.68 -12.31
C PRO A 179 12.30 -4.71 -11.15
N VAL A 180 11.98 -5.27 -9.98
CA VAL A 180 11.87 -4.49 -8.74
C VAL A 180 13.20 -3.77 -8.48
N PRO A 181 13.17 -2.47 -8.14
CA PRO A 181 14.38 -1.66 -7.95
C PRO A 181 15.02 -1.90 -6.57
N TRP A 182 15.44 -3.12 -6.28
CA TRP A 182 15.98 -3.53 -4.97
C TRP A 182 17.07 -2.61 -4.44
N LYS A 183 17.97 -2.15 -5.31
CA LYS A 183 19.07 -1.23 -4.94
C LYS A 183 18.58 0.13 -4.44
N SER A 184 17.39 0.55 -4.88
CA SER A 184 16.80 1.82 -4.43
C SER A 184 16.19 1.72 -3.03
N PHE A 185 16.12 0.54 -2.44
CA PHE A 185 15.62 0.29 -1.09
C PHE A 185 16.77 0.24 -0.05
N GLU A 186 18.01 0.27 -0.53
CA GLU A 186 19.18 0.28 0.36
C GLU A 186 19.23 1.62 1.12
N ALA A 187 19.23 1.54 2.44
CA ALA A 187 19.39 2.68 3.31
C ALA A 187 20.60 2.46 4.22
N GLU A 188 21.52 3.40 4.22
CA GLU A 188 22.58 3.44 5.25
C GLU A 188 21.93 3.94 6.54
N ARG A 189 22.00 3.11 7.58
CA ARG A 189 21.47 3.42 8.90
C ARG A 189 22.63 3.35 9.91
N PHE A 190 23.13 4.53 10.28
CA PHE A 190 24.18 4.71 11.27
C PHE A 190 23.61 5.18 12.58
#